data_3efe7a8f990d525aac16f1116241fcae
#
_entry.id   3efe7a8f990d525aac16f1116241fcae
#
_cell.length_a   1.000
_cell.length_b   1.000
_cell.length_c   1.000
_cell.angle_alpha   90.00
_cell.angle_beta   90.00
_cell.angle_gamma   90.00
#
_symmetry.space_group_name_H-M   'P 1'
#
loop_
_entity.id
_entity.type
_entity.pdbx_description
1 polymer ?
#
loop_
_entity_poly.entity_id
_entity_poly.type
_entity_poly.pdbx_seq_one_letter_code
_entity_poly.pdbx_strand_id
1 'polypeptide(L)'
;MNDKQILITGATNGIGLAAAEALAALGANVAIVGRSKSRTRVASARIRAAAGRGAMVATFVSDLSSQASVRRLAAEVLARYRRLDVLVNNVGAVYGGRQLTTEGIELTWAVNHLAPFLLTTMLLDRLKESAPARIITTASEAHQGAHIPFSDLNAERSYRSFGRYGETKLANILFTSELARRLEGTGVTANCFHPGLVATGFNRNNGLLMNLGMTILKPVSRSPQKGADTLVWLATSPDVVNVSGRYFIDQQQRPPSPEAEDTETAGRLWEISERQVRSRGEPPKPAHNSPSKQATPASPPPSREATMLSNISRPLWRPPIGCRDRARP
;
A
#
# COMPACT_ATOMS: atom_id res chain seq x y z
N MET A 1 1.46 19.46 8.44
CA MET A 1 0.33 18.52 8.18
C MET A 1 -1.04 19.13 8.49
N ASN A 2 -1.09 20.44 8.68
CA ASN A 2 -2.35 21.12 9.03
C ASN A 2 -3.47 20.78 8.03
N ASP A 3 -4.66 20.51 8.56
CA ASP A 3 -5.88 20.18 7.82
C ASP A 3 -5.86 18.87 7.00
N LYS A 4 -4.74 18.12 7.02
CA LYS A 4 -4.68 16.83 6.35
C LYS A 4 -5.51 15.79 7.11
N GLN A 5 -6.41 15.11 6.40
CA GLN A 5 -7.24 14.05 6.95
C GLN A 5 -6.57 12.69 6.76
N ILE A 6 -6.30 12.00 7.85
CA ILE A 6 -5.59 10.71 7.87
C ILE A 6 -6.48 9.65 8.52
N LEU A 7 -6.64 8.49 7.87
CA LEU A 7 -7.28 7.31 8.43
C LEU A 7 -6.23 6.23 8.70
N ILE A 8 -6.15 5.73 9.95
CA ILE A 8 -5.17 4.71 10.35
C ILE A 8 -5.88 3.50 10.94
N THR A 9 -5.71 2.33 10.31
CA THR A 9 -6.22 1.07 10.85
C THR A 9 -5.24 0.47 11.87
N GLY A 10 -5.77 -0.20 12.92
CA GLY A 10 -4.92 -0.81 13.95
C GLY A 10 -4.15 0.18 14.82
N ALA A 11 -4.69 1.37 15.05
CA ALA A 11 -4.03 2.46 15.77
C ALA A 11 -4.34 2.48 17.28
N THR A 12 -4.73 1.35 17.88
CA THR A 12 -4.99 1.29 19.34
C THR A 12 -3.79 0.88 20.17
N ASN A 13 -2.69 0.49 19.55
CA ASN A 13 -1.41 0.14 20.18
C ASN A 13 -0.27 0.16 19.15
N GLY A 14 0.95 -0.07 19.63
CA GLY A 14 2.13 -0.30 18.80
C GLY A 14 2.40 0.80 17.77
N ILE A 15 2.83 0.40 16.59
CA ILE A 15 3.24 1.27 15.49
C ILE A 15 2.11 2.24 15.06
N GLY A 16 0.90 1.71 14.89
CA GLY A 16 -0.24 2.53 14.47
C GLY A 16 -0.60 3.62 15.47
N LEU A 17 -0.51 3.35 16.79
CA LEU A 17 -0.72 4.36 17.81
C LEU A 17 0.40 5.40 17.82
N ALA A 18 1.67 4.97 17.76
CA ALA A 18 2.82 5.88 17.72
C ALA A 18 2.79 6.79 16.48
N ALA A 19 2.42 6.23 15.31
CA ALA A 19 2.23 7.02 14.09
C ALA A 19 1.08 8.03 14.23
N ALA A 20 -0.03 7.61 14.83
CA ALA A 20 -1.19 8.49 15.05
C ALA A 20 -0.84 9.65 15.99
N GLU A 21 -0.09 9.40 17.08
CA GLU A 21 0.41 10.42 17.99
C GLU A 21 1.35 11.43 17.26
N ALA A 22 2.31 10.90 16.49
CA ALA A 22 3.26 11.73 15.74
C ALA A 22 2.58 12.60 14.67
N LEU A 23 1.65 12.04 13.90
CA LEU A 23 0.93 12.76 12.85
C LEU A 23 -0.02 13.82 13.44
N ALA A 24 -0.69 13.50 14.55
CA ALA A 24 -1.52 14.48 15.27
C ALA A 24 -0.68 15.63 15.85
N ALA A 25 0.52 15.34 16.38
CA ALA A 25 1.46 16.37 16.86
C ALA A 25 1.91 17.32 15.73
N LEU A 26 1.98 16.83 14.48
CA LEU A 26 2.27 17.61 13.28
C LEU A 26 1.04 18.41 12.76
N GLY A 27 -0.09 18.40 13.50
CA GLY A 27 -1.30 19.15 13.16
C GLY A 27 -2.27 18.44 12.23
N ALA A 28 -2.09 17.13 11.94
CA ALA A 28 -3.03 16.39 11.11
C ALA A 28 -4.30 16.01 11.87
N ASN A 29 -5.43 15.98 11.16
CA ASN A 29 -6.67 15.39 11.64
C ASN A 29 -6.57 13.87 11.51
N VAL A 30 -6.59 13.16 12.63
CA VAL A 30 -6.36 11.72 12.66
C VAL A 30 -7.63 10.97 13.04
N ALA A 31 -8.05 10.06 12.17
CA ALA A 31 -9.10 9.10 12.43
C ALA A 31 -8.48 7.72 12.67
N ILE A 32 -8.80 7.09 13.80
CA ILE A 32 -8.26 5.78 14.13
C ILE A 32 -9.34 4.70 14.09
N VAL A 33 -8.96 3.52 13.62
CA VAL A 33 -9.81 2.33 13.61
C VAL A 33 -9.30 1.30 14.60
N GLY A 34 -10.16 0.82 15.48
CA GLY A 34 -9.87 -0.26 16.41
C GLY A 34 -11.08 -1.18 16.60
N ARG A 35 -10.86 -2.45 17.00
CA ARG A 35 -11.98 -3.41 17.22
C ARG A 35 -12.61 -3.32 18.60
N SER A 36 -11.95 -2.69 19.57
CA SER A 36 -12.45 -2.57 20.96
C SER A 36 -12.76 -1.13 21.30
N LYS A 37 -14.01 -0.82 21.63
CA LYS A 37 -14.47 0.52 22.01
C LYS A 37 -13.63 1.12 23.16
N SER A 38 -13.33 0.32 24.20
CA SER A 38 -12.55 0.77 25.36
C SER A 38 -11.11 1.11 24.97
N ARG A 39 -10.42 0.21 24.23
CA ARG A 39 -9.03 0.46 23.76
C ARG A 39 -8.96 1.63 22.80
N THR A 40 -9.94 1.77 21.90
CA THR A 40 -10.00 2.90 20.96
C THR A 40 -10.17 4.22 21.70
N ARG A 41 -10.99 4.25 22.76
CA ARG A 41 -11.15 5.44 23.63
C ARG A 41 -9.84 5.83 24.33
N VAL A 42 -9.14 4.86 24.91
CA VAL A 42 -7.83 5.12 25.56
C VAL A 42 -6.81 5.64 24.55
N ALA A 43 -6.69 5.00 23.38
CA ALA A 43 -5.80 5.44 22.32
C ALA A 43 -6.12 6.87 21.84
N SER A 44 -7.40 7.18 21.63
CA SER A 44 -7.80 8.53 21.21
C SER A 44 -7.47 9.61 22.24
N ALA A 45 -7.56 9.30 23.54
CA ALA A 45 -7.15 10.24 24.58
C ALA A 45 -5.64 10.54 24.53
N ARG A 46 -4.82 9.51 24.33
CA ARG A 46 -3.36 9.67 24.15
C ARG A 46 -3.02 10.50 22.92
N ILE A 47 -3.67 10.22 21.78
CA ILE A 47 -3.44 10.96 20.54
C ILE A 47 -3.86 12.42 20.71
N ARG A 48 -4.98 12.70 21.37
CA ARG A 48 -5.40 14.09 21.68
C ARG A 48 -4.42 14.83 22.57
N ALA A 49 -3.82 14.14 23.55
CA ALA A 49 -2.79 14.73 24.41
C ALA A 49 -1.50 15.09 23.64
N ALA A 50 -1.19 14.35 22.56
CA ALA A 50 -0.05 14.62 21.69
C ALA A 50 -0.40 15.61 20.55
N ALA A 51 -1.68 15.86 20.28
CA ALA A 51 -2.15 16.63 19.14
C ALA A 51 -1.68 18.09 19.18
N GLY A 52 -1.23 18.59 18.03
CA GLY A 52 -0.95 20.01 17.81
C GLY A 52 -2.24 20.85 17.85
N ARG A 53 -2.08 22.18 17.92
CA ARG A 53 -3.20 23.11 17.99
C ARG A 53 -4.13 22.93 16.78
N GLY A 54 -5.43 22.73 17.04
CA GLY A 54 -6.46 22.59 16.01
C GLY A 54 -6.62 21.17 15.44
N ALA A 55 -5.69 20.22 15.69
CA ALA A 55 -5.80 18.86 15.20
C ALA A 55 -7.00 18.12 15.84
N MET A 56 -7.80 17.47 14.99
CA MET A 56 -8.96 16.69 15.43
C MET A 56 -8.62 15.20 15.48
N VAL A 57 -9.17 14.51 16.49
CA VAL A 57 -9.02 13.06 16.65
C VAL A 57 -10.39 12.40 16.65
N ALA A 58 -10.65 11.56 15.65
CA ALA A 58 -11.86 10.77 15.52
C ALA A 58 -11.59 9.27 15.71
N THR A 59 -12.66 8.54 16.02
CA THR A 59 -12.58 7.10 16.27
C THR A 59 -13.65 6.34 15.53
N PHE A 60 -13.27 5.18 14.96
CA PHE A 60 -14.18 4.19 14.42
C PHE A 60 -13.95 2.85 15.13
N VAL A 61 -15.04 2.13 15.37
CA VAL A 61 -14.96 0.78 15.96
C VAL A 61 -15.43 -0.23 14.92
N SER A 62 -14.49 -1.04 14.45
CA SER A 62 -14.75 -2.02 13.39
C SER A 62 -13.91 -3.27 13.59
N ASP A 63 -14.52 -4.44 13.41
CA ASP A 63 -13.80 -5.70 13.30
C ASP A 63 -13.45 -5.96 11.84
N LEU A 64 -12.16 -5.85 11.54
CA LEU A 64 -11.65 -6.01 10.18
C LEU A 64 -11.56 -7.48 9.73
N SER A 65 -11.92 -8.45 10.58
CA SER A 65 -12.08 -9.84 10.16
C SER A 65 -13.40 -10.09 9.40
N SER A 66 -14.38 -9.17 9.52
CA SER A 66 -15.65 -9.23 8.83
C SER A 66 -15.72 -8.24 7.67
N GLN A 67 -15.95 -8.73 6.47
CA GLN A 67 -16.12 -7.89 5.28
C GLN A 67 -17.31 -6.93 5.42
N ALA A 68 -18.40 -7.38 6.04
CA ALA A 68 -19.56 -6.54 6.32
C ALA A 68 -19.19 -5.36 7.24
N SER A 69 -18.34 -5.59 8.24
CA SER A 69 -17.84 -4.52 9.13
C SER A 69 -16.90 -3.56 8.41
N VAL A 70 -16.03 -4.07 7.50
CA VAL A 70 -15.18 -3.22 6.66
C VAL A 70 -16.01 -2.32 5.74
N ARG A 71 -17.09 -2.85 5.14
CA ARG A 71 -18.00 -2.07 4.30
C ARG A 71 -18.72 -0.96 5.09
N ARG A 72 -19.22 -1.28 6.30
CA ARG A 72 -19.80 -0.25 7.18
C ARG A 72 -18.79 0.82 7.54
N LEU A 73 -17.58 0.44 7.91
CA LEU A 73 -16.49 1.38 8.19
C LEU A 73 -16.24 2.32 7.01
N ALA A 74 -16.11 1.78 5.79
CA ALA A 74 -15.90 2.58 4.59
C ALA A 74 -17.06 3.57 4.38
N ALA A 75 -18.32 3.13 4.52
CA ALA A 75 -19.50 4.00 4.41
C ALA A 75 -19.50 5.11 5.47
N GLU A 76 -19.16 4.80 6.73
CA GLU A 76 -19.07 5.79 7.82
C GLU A 76 -17.97 6.82 7.55
N VAL A 77 -16.80 6.37 7.03
CA VAL A 77 -15.70 7.26 6.65
C VAL A 77 -16.11 8.19 5.51
N LEU A 78 -16.74 7.66 4.45
CA LEU A 78 -17.21 8.44 3.30
C LEU A 78 -18.29 9.46 3.68
N ALA A 79 -19.19 9.08 4.58
CA ALA A 79 -20.23 10.00 5.08
C ALA A 79 -19.64 11.13 5.94
N ARG A 80 -18.59 10.84 6.71
CA ARG A 80 -17.97 11.79 7.63
C ARG A 80 -16.99 12.76 6.96
N TYR A 81 -16.20 12.27 5.99
CA TYR A 81 -15.09 13.03 5.42
C TYR A 81 -15.28 13.27 3.93
N ARG A 82 -15.32 14.53 3.56
CA ARG A 82 -15.32 14.96 2.15
C ARG A 82 -13.94 14.87 1.50
N ARG A 83 -12.89 14.73 2.32
CA ARG A 83 -11.50 14.62 1.91
C ARG A 83 -10.79 13.54 2.73
N LEU A 84 -9.92 12.77 2.08
CA LEU A 84 -9.05 11.78 2.71
C LEU A 84 -7.66 11.88 2.06
N ASP A 85 -6.71 12.48 2.76
CA ASP A 85 -5.37 12.72 2.23
C ASP A 85 -4.44 11.52 2.38
N VAL A 86 -4.60 10.76 3.48
CA VAL A 86 -3.75 9.58 3.74
C VAL A 86 -4.59 8.43 4.29
N LEU A 87 -4.47 7.27 3.64
CA LEU A 87 -4.98 6.00 4.16
C LEU A 87 -3.81 5.14 4.61
N VAL A 88 -3.83 4.71 5.88
CA VAL A 88 -2.81 3.82 6.45
C VAL A 88 -3.42 2.46 6.76
N ASN A 89 -3.08 1.48 5.95
CA ASN A 89 -3.38 0.06 6.15
C ASN A 89 -2.30 -0.56 7.07
N ASN A 90 -2.47 -0.37 8.39
CA ASN A 90 -1.48 -0.83 9.36
C ASN A 90 -1.93 -2.06 10.15
N VAL A 91 -3.20 -2.42 10.13
CA VAL A 91 -3.67 -3.60 10.84
C VAL A 91 -2.94 -4.86 10.33
N GLY A 92 -2.58 -5.73 11.28
CA GLY A 92 -2.01 -7.02 10.99
C GLY A 92 -1.99 -7.89 12.24
N ALA A 93 -2.06 -9.20 12.07
CA ALA A 93 -2.03 -10.17 13.15
C ALA A 93 -1.36 -11.47 12.70
N VAL A 94 -0.84 -12.23 13.65
CA VAL A 94 -0.46 -13.64 13.50
C VAL A 94 -1.40 -14.44 14.38
N TYR A 95 -1.95 -15.54 13.89
CA TYR A 95 -2.77 -16.46 14.66
C TYR A 95 -2.06 -17.79 14.79
N GLY A 96 -2.06 -18.38 15.99
CA GLY A 96 -1.33 -19.62 16.31
C GLY A 96 -1.92 -20.87 15.64
N GLY A 97 -3.19 -20.84 15.26
CA GLY A 97 -3.90 -21.93 14.57
C GLY A 97 -4.80 -21.36 13.48
N ARG A 98 -5.16 -22.23 12.52
CA ARG A 98 -6.10 -21.93 11.46
C ARG A 98 -7.48 -21.63 12.05
N GLN A 99 -8.04 -20.51 11.71
CA GLN A 99 -9.39 -20.06 12.06
C GLN A 99 -10.06 -19.49 10.82
N LEU A 100 -11.38 -19.57 10.75
CA LEU A 100 -12.16 -19.01 9.67
C LEU A 100 -13.00 -17.83 10.17
N THR A 101 -13.20 -16.85 9.31
CA THR A 101 -14.19 -15.79 9.51
C THR A 101 -15.59 -16.33 9.32
N THR A 102 -16.60 -15.52 9.63
CA THR A 102 -18.01 -15.82 9.34
C THR A 102 -18.29 -16.01 7.84
N GLU A 103 -17.44 -15.42 6.99
CA GLU A 103 -17.52 -15.57 5.55
C GLU A 103 -16.78 -16.82 5.03
N GLY A 104 -16.19 -17.65 5.92
CA GLY A 104 -15.47 -18.87 5.57
C GLY A 104 -14.05 -18.64 5.04
N ILE A 105 -13.47 -17.48 5.31
CA ILE A 105 -12.12 -17.12 4.86
C ILE A 105 -11.13 -17.31 6.02
N GLU A 106 -9.91 -17.78 5.72
CA GLU A 106 -8.88 -17.93 6.74
C GLU A 106 -8.54 -16.56 7.35
N LEU A 107 -8.49 -16.53 8.69
CA LEU A 107 -8.52 -15.30 9.49
C LEU A 107 -7.29 -14.41 9.28
N THR A 108 -6.08 -14.98 9.12
CA THR A 108 -4.86 -14.19 8.86
C THR A 108 -4.95 -13.52 7.48
N TRP A 109 -5.44 -14.26 6.48
CA TRP A 109 -5.65 -13.76 5.14
C TRP A 109 -6.70 -12.64 5.11
N ALA A 110 -7.84 -12.89 5.77
CA ALA A 110 -8.92 -11.93 5.86
C ALA A 110 -8.47 -10.60 6.48
N VAL A 111 -7.79 -10.66 7.64
CA VAL A 111 -7.41 -9.46 8.39
C VAL A 111 -6.23 -8.72 7.75
N ASN A 112 -5.20 -9.45 7.31
CA ASN A 112 -3.94 -8.85 6.88
C ASN A 112 -3.95 -8.40 5.42
N HIS A 113 -4.74 -9.06 4.56
CA HIS A 113 -4.78 -8.79 3.12
C HIS A 113 -6.15 -8.33 2.62
N LEU A 114 -7.21 -9.10 2.83
CA LEU A 114 -8.51 -8.76 2.24
C LEU A 114 -9.16 -7.52 2.87
N ALA A 115 -8.97 -7.30 4.18
CA ALA A 115 -9.51 -6.10 4.82
C ALA A 115 -8.87 -4.81 4.29
N PRO A 116 -7.52 -4.66 4.21
CA PRO A 116 -6.91 -3.50 3.58
C PRO A 116 -7.26 -3.39 2.09
N PHE A 117 -7.35 -4.50 1.35
CA PHE A 117 -7.79 -4.49 -0.04
C PHE A 117 -9.21 -3.91 -0.17
N LEU A 118 -10.18 -4.46 0.56
CA LEU A 118 -11.58 -4.02 0.51
C LEU A 118 -11.74 -2.57 0.97
N LEU A 119 -11.13 -2.20 2.10
CA LEU A 119 -11.22 -0.83 2.62
C LEU A 119 -10.64 0.17 1.62
N THR A 120 -9.48 -0.13 1.06
CA THR A 120 -8.81 0.73 0.07
C THR A 120 -9.66 0.90 -1.18
N THR A 121 -10.17 -0.20 -1.75
CA THR A 121 -10.98 -0.14 -2.98
C THR A 121 -12.29 0.61 -2.78
N MET A 122 -12.91 0.53 -1.60
CA MET A 122 -14.12 1.29 -1.28
C MET A 122 -13.87 2.78 -1.04
N LEU A 123 -12.67 3.16 -0.60
CA LEU A 123 -12.30 4.57 -0.36
C LEU A 123 -11.58 5.21 -1.55
N LEU A 124 -11.36 4.46 -2.63
CA LEU A 124 -10.46 4.85 -3.71
C LEU A 124 -10.91 6.12 -4.45
N ASP A 125 -12.20 6.26 -4.72
CA ASP A 125 -12.72 7.44 -5.41
C ASP A 125 -12.57 8.69 -4.54
N ARG A 126 -12.81 8.59 -3.23
CA ARG A 126 -12.56 9.69 -2.29
C ARG A 126 -11.08 10.06 -2.21
N LEU A 127 -10.16 9.08 -2.27
CA LEU A 127 -8.72 9.35 -2.32
C LEU A 127 -8.33 10.06 -3.62
N LYS A 128 -8.90 9.66 -4.76
CA LYS A 128 -8.69 10.34 -6.06
C LYS A 128 -9.21 11.78 -6.04
N GLU A 129 -10.42 12.00 -5.52
CA GLU A 129 -11.01 13.34 -5.34
C GLU A 129 -10.17 14.21 -4.40
N SER A 130 -9.40 13.60 -3.51
CA SER A 130 -8.57 14.27 -2.53
C SER A 130 -7.12 14.46 -2.98
N ALA A 131 -6.78 14.10 -4.22
CA ALA A 131 -5.41 14.19 -4.72
C ALA A 131 -4.79 15.61 -4.49
N PRO A 132 -3.50 15.67 -4.18
CA PRO A 132 -2.57 14.56 -3.95
C PRO A 132 -2.85 13.82 -2.66
N ALA A 133 -3.00 12.48 -2.76
CA ALA A 133 -3.28 11.60 -1.62
C ALA A 133 -2.33 10.40 -1.57
N ARG A 134 -2.22 9.74 -0.42
CA ARG A 134 -1.26 8.67 -0.19
C ARG A 134 -1.91 7.46 0.45
N ILE A 135 -1.55 6.27 -0.03
CA ILE A 135 -1.92 4.99 0.58
C ILE A 135 -0.65 4.33 1.09
N ILE A 136 -0.63 3.96 2.38
CA ILE A 136 0.54 3.38 3.02
C ILE A 136 0.15 2.05 3.63
N THR A 137 0.82 0.96 3.21
CA THR A 137 0.52 -0.40 3.68
C THR A 137 1.67 -0.97 4.49
N THR A 138 1.39 -1.48 5.69
CA THR A 138 2.39 -2.15 6.53
C THR A 138 2.66 -3.55 5.99
N ALA A 139 3.83 -3.74 5.40
CA ALA A 139 4.41 -5.02 5.00
C ALA A 139 5.29 -5.62 6.11
N SER A 140 6.21 -6.50 5.76
CA SER A 140 7.19 -7.10 6.68
C SER A 140 8.28 -7.82 5.89
N GLU A 141 9.49 -7.92 6.43
CA GLU A 141 10.53 -8.83 5.90
C GLU A 141 10.12 -10.31 5.94
N ALA A 142 9.08 -10.67 6.70
CA ALA A 142 8.50 -12.01 6.66
C ALA A 142 7.97 -12.43 5.27
N HIS A 143 7.91 -11.52 4.30
CA HIS A 143 7.59 -11.83 2.90
C HIS A 143 8.72 -12.56 2.16
N GLN A 144 9.95 -12.48 2.67
CA GLN A 144 11.10 -13.16 2.08
C GLN A 144 10.89 -14.68 2.07
N GLY A 145 11.04 -15.30 0.89
CA GLY A 145 10.82 -16.73 0.68
C GLY A 145 9.36 -17.19 0.79
N ALA A 146 8.39 -16.27 0.92
CA ALA A 146 6.97 -16.62 0.85
C ALA A 146 6.50 -16.70 -0.60
N HIS A 147 5.44 -17.50 -0.84
CA HIS A 147 4.76 -17.63 -2.13
C HIS A 147 3.26 -17.51 -1.92
N ILE A 148 2.50 -17.02 -2.90
CA ILE A 148 1.05 -16.96 -2.80
C ILE A 148 0.46 -18.33 -3.17
N PRO A 149 -0.16 -19.07 -2.21
CA PRO A 149 -0.72 -20.40 -2.47
C PRO A 149 -2.09 -20.29 -3.16
N PHE A 150 -2.12 -19.90 -4.42
CA PHE A 150 -3.38 -19.67 -5.16
C PHE A 150 -4.33 -20.87 -5.17
N SER A 151 -3.81 -22.10 -5.03
CA SER A 151 -4.62 -23.33 -4.96
C SER A 151 -5.12 -23.64 -3.55
N ASP A 152 -4.71 -22.87 -2.53
CA ASP A 152 -5.05 -23.11 -1.12
C ASP A 152 -5.02 -21.82 -0.29
N LEU A 153 -5.71 -20.78 -0.75
CA LEU A 153 -5.77 -19.48 -0.06
C LEU A 153 -6.43 -19.54 1.32
N ASN A 154 -7.13 -20.59 1.66
CA ASN A 154 -7.68 -20.82 2.98
C ASN A 154 -6.79 -21.70 3.88
N ALA A 155 -5.59 -22.09 3.40
CA ALA A 155 -4.65 -22.95 4.11
C ALA A 155 -5.34 -24.23 4.67
N GLU A 156 -6.13 -24.91 3.84
CA GLU A 156 -6.89 -26.10 4.22
C GLU A 156 -6.01 -27.34 4.30
N ARG A 157 -4.98 -27.41 3.45
CA ARG A 157 -4.04 -28.54 3.40
C ARG A 157 -2.95 -28.43 4.46
N SER A 158 -2.48 -27.21 4.74
CA SER A 158 -1.41 -26.98 5.70
C SER A 158 -1.46 -25.56 6.23
N TYR A 159 -1.41 -25.40 7.54
CA TYR A 159 -1.35 -24.10 8.21
C TYR A 159 -0.07 -23.99 9.05
N ARG A 160 0.77 -23.02 8.69
CA ARG A 160 1.95 -22.64 9.45
C ARG A 160 1.82 -21.15 9.79
N SER A 161 1.63 -20.84 11.04
CA SER A 161 1.33 -19.49 11.56
C SER A 161 2.22 -18.38 10.96
N PHE A 162 3.55 -18.53 11.03
CA PHE A 162 4.49 -17.57 10.47
C PHE A 162 4.59 -17.62 8.94
N GLY A 163 4.49 -18.81 8.34
CA GLY A 163 4.43 -18.94 6.87
C GLY A 163 3.20 -18.21 6.33
N ARG A 164 2.04 -18.45 6.96
CA ARG A 164 0.80 -17.77 6.60
C ARG A 164 0.89 -16.25 6.74
N TYR A 165 1.51 -15.78 7.81
CA TYR A 165 1.80 -14.36 7.97
C TYR A 165 2.70 -13.82 6.85
N GLY A 166 3.78 -14.55 6.51
CA GLY A 166 4.67 -14.19 5.40
C GLY A 166 3.94 -14.07 4.07
N GLU A 167 3.08 -15.04 3.74
CA GLU A 167 2.21 -15.01 2.55
C GLU A 167 1.34 -13.74 2.51
N THR A 168 0.73 -13.34 3.64
CA THR A 168 -0.06 -12.12 3.69
C THR A 168 0.78 -10.85 3.54
N LYS A 169 2.05 -10.88 3.96
CA LYS A 169 2.96 -9.72 3.81
C LYS A 169 3.51 -9.62 2.38
N LEU A 170 3.74 -10.73 1.71
CA LEU A 170 3.97 -10.78 0.27
C LEU A 170 2.75 -10.23 -0.49
N ALA A 171 1.55 -10.71 -0.15
CA ALA A 171 0.31 -10.22 -0.76
C ALA A 171 0.13 -8.69 -0.61
N ASN A 172 0.56 -8.11 0.52
CA ASN A 172 0.48 -6.66 0.73
C ASN A 172 1.46 -5.87 -0.15
N ILE A 173 2.64 -6.41 -0.46
CA ILE A 173 3.60 -5.77 -1.38
C ILE A 173 3.06 -5.87 -2.82
N LEU A 174 2.63 -7.05 -3.26
CA LEU A 174 2.02 -7.28 -4.58
C LEU A 174 0.77 -6.39 -4.78
N PHE A 175 -0.11 -6.32 -3.77
CA PHE A 175 -1.27 -5.43 -3.77
C PHE A 175 -0.85 -3.96 -3.94
N THR A 176 0.18 -3.51 -3.22
CA THR A 176 0.65 -2.12 -3.29
C THR A 176 1.21 -1.79 -4.66
N SER A 177 1.99 -2.70 -5.26
CA SER A 177 2.56 -2.55 -6.59
C SER A 177 1.46 -2.47 -7.66
N GLU A 178 0.51 -3.40 -7.66
CA GLU A 178 -0.60 -3.40 -8.62
C GLU A 178 -1.54 -2.20 -8.41
N LEU A 179 -1.81 -1.81 -7.16
CA LEU A 179 -2.57 -0.61 -6.86
C LEU A 179 -1.90 0.64 -7.42
N ALA A 180 -0.59 0.78 -7.25
CA ALA A 180 0.18 1.91 -7.78
C ALA A 180 0.07 2.00 -9.30
N ARG A 181 0.16 0.87 -10.01
CA ARG A 181 -0.03 0.79 -11.47
C ARG A 181 -1.44 1.24 -11.90
N ARG A 182 -2.46 0.85 -11.13
CA ARG A 182 -3.87 1.23 -11.38
C ARG A 182 -4.18 2.70 -11.06
N LEU A 183 -3.33 3.33 -10.25
CA LEU A 183 -3.46 4.73 -9.82
C LEU A 183 -2.60 5.69 -10.64
N GLU A 184 -1.90 5.20 -11.66
CA GLU A 184 -1.07 6.05 -12.52
C GLU A 184 -1.89 7.21 -13.10
N GLY A 185 -1.35 8.43 -13.04
CA GLY A 185 -2.00 9.65 -13.51
C GLY A 185 -3.12 10.22 -12.61
N THR A 186 -3.49 9.55 -11.49
CA THR A 186 -4.58 10.03 -10.62
C THR A 186 -4.14 11.01 -9.53
N GLY A 187 -2.83 11.20 -9.33
CA GLY A 187 -2.29 11.98 -8.23
C GLY A 187 -2.35 11.27 -6.86
N VAL A 188 -2.71 9.99 -6.82
CA VAL A 188 -2.68 9.15 -5.61
C VAL A 188 -1.50 8.20 -5.68
N THR A 189 -0.67 8.17 -4.65
CA THR A 189 0.46 7.24 -4.54
C THR A 189 0.16 6.11 -3.55
N ALA A 190 0.69 4.92 -3.82
CA ALA A 190 0.58 3.74 -2.95
C ALA A 190 1.97 3.17 -2.68
N ASN A 191 2.38 3.09 -1.41
CA ASN A 191 3.66 2.54 -1.01
C ASN A 191 3.50 1.61 0.20
N CYS A 192 4.45 0.71 0.39
CA CYS A 192 4.48 -0.16 1.56
C CYS A 192 5.82 -0.10 2.27
N PHE A 193 5.84 -0.54 3.53
CA PHE A 193 7.05 -0.48 4.34
C PHE A 193 7.16 -1.63 5.33
N HIS A 194 8.40 -1.96 5.73
CA HIS A 194 8.72 -2.82 6.87
C HIS A 194 9.11 -1.95 8.08
N PRO A 195 8.47 -2.14 9.24
CA PRO A 195 8.73 -1.33 10.43
C PRO A 195 9.97 -1.76 11.25
N GLY A 196 10.65 -2.83 10.84
CA GLY A 196 11.63 -3.53 11.68
C GLY A 196 10.97 -4.51 12.64
N LEU A 197 11.77 -5.18 13.46
CA LEU A 197 11.28 -6.00 14.55
C LEU A 197 10.86 -5.09 15.70
N VAL A 198 9.56 -4.91 15.89
CA VAL A 198 9.01 -3.98 16.90
C VAL A 198 8.39 -4.74 18.07
N ALA A 199 8.73 -4.33 19.28
CA ALA A 199 8.12 -4.85 20.50
C ALA A 199 6.68 -4.36 20.64
N THR A 200 5.76 -4.94 19.86
CA THR A 200 4.32 -4.64 19.96
C THR A 200 3.58 -5.82 20.60
N GLY A 201 2.38 -5.55 21.14
CA GLY A 201 1.48 -6.60 21.62
C GLY A 201 0.87 -7.48 20.51
N PHE A 202 1.58 -7.64 19.40
CA PHE A 202 1.22 -8.33 18.17
C PHE A 202 0.81 -9.79 18.38
N ASN A 203 1.39 -10.46 19.40
CA ASN A 203 1.20 -11.89 19.66
C ASN A 203 0.39 -12.22 20.92
N ARG A 204 -0.30 -11.25 21.53
CA ARG A 204 -1.02 -11.49 22.80
C ARG A 204 -2.11 -12.56 22.75
N ASN A 205 -2.55 -12.95 21.56
CA ASN A 205 -3.59 -13.96 21.36
C ASN A 205 -3.07 -15.37 21.02
N ASN A 206 -1.72 -15.61 21.06
CA ASN A 206 -1.10 -16.79 20.47
C ASN A 206 -0.55 -17.81 21.49
N GLY A 207 -1.02 -17.76 22.74
CA GLY A 207 -0.62 -18.74 23.77
C GLY A 207 0.71 -18.43 24.45
N LEU A 208 1.00 -19.21 25.51
CA LEU A 208 2.10 -18.95 26.44
C LEU A 208 3.49 -19.08 25.78
N LEU A 209 3.68 -20.07 24.90
CA LEU A 209 4.98 -20.34 24.23
C LEU A 209 5.39 -19.22 23.28
N MET A 210 4.45 -18.68 22.50
CA MET A 210 4.72 -17.61 21.55
C MET A 210 5.01 -16.29 22.29
N ASN A 211 4.33 -16.04 23.41
CA ASN A 211 4.58 -14.91 24.28
C ASN A 211 5.97 -14.98 24.92
N LEU A 212 6.43 -16.19 25.30
CA LEU A 212 7.76 -16.42 25.87
C LEU A 212 8.86 -16.16 24.83
N GLY A 213 8.71 -16.67 23.60
CA GLY A 213 9.66 -16.42 22.50
C GLY A 213 9.81 -14.94 22.16
N MET A 214 8.73 -14.18 22.14
CA MET A 214 8.76 -12.73 21.93
C MET A 214 9.34 -11.96 23.10
N THR A 215 9.26 -12.50 24.32
CA THR A 215 9.87 -11.88 25.50
C THR A 215 11.40 -11.96 25.44
N ILE A 216 11.95 -13.04 24.90
CA ILE A 216 13.40 -13.22 24.67
C ILE A 216 13.92 -12.24 23.60
N LEU A 217 13.11 -11.89 22.59
CA LEU A 217 13.48 -10.96 21.52
C LEU A 217 13.29 -9.47 21.88
N LYS A 218 12.68 -9.15 23.02
CA LYS A 218 12.47 -7.76 23.47
C LYS A 218 13.73 -6.87 23.47
N PRO A 219 14.91 -7.34 23.94
CA PRO A 219 16.10 -6.49 23.97
C PRO A 219 16.58 -6.01 22.58
N VAL A 220 16.27 -6.77 21.53
CA VAL A 220 16.65 -6.48 20.14
C VAL A 220 15.53 -5.77 19.36
N SER A 221 14.35 -5.65 19.98
CA SER A 221 13.17 -5.06 19.34
C SER A 221 13.21 -3.54 19.39
N ARG A 222 12.81 -2.91 18.29
CA ARG A 222 12.62 -1.46 18.20
C ARG A 222 11.44 -1.00 19.05
N SER A 223 11.50 0.25 19.55
CA SER A 223 10.31 0.89 20.14
C SER A 223 9.20 1.09 19.10
N PRO A 224 7.93 1.17 19.51
CA PRO A 224 6.83 1.51 18.60
C PRO A 224 7.06 2.83 17.86
N GLN A 225 7.67 3.82 18.49
CA GLN A 225 8.01 5.11 17.88
C GLN A 225 9.00 4.91 16.72
N LYS A 226 10.10 4.17 16.97
CA LYS A 226 11.09 3.87 15.92
C LYS A 226 10.49 3.05 14.78
N GLY A 227 9.58 2.11 15.08
CA GLY A 227 8.83 1.36 14.07
C GLY A 227 7.87 2.23 13.24
N ALA A 228 7.40 3.34 13.78
CA ALA A 228 6.51 4.28 13.11
C ALA A 228 7.24 5.30 12.22
N ASP A 229 8.55 5.49 12.37
CA ASP A 229 9.32 6.55 11.66
C ASP A 229 9.11 6.50 10.14
N THR A 230 9.23 5.31 9.53
CA THR A 230 9.06 5.15 8.07
C THR A 230 7.62 5.42 7.65
N LEU A 231 6.62 5.02 8.44
CA LEU A 231 5.21 5.31 8.17
C LEU A 231 4.96 6.83 8.20
N VAL A 232 5.42 7.51 9.25
CA VAL A 232 5.27 8.96 9.39
C VAL A 232 5.96 9.68 8.26
N TRP A 233 7.18 9.28 7.91
CA TRP A 233 7.92 9.83 6.79
C TRP A 233 7.19 9.63 5.45
N LEU A 234 6.67 8.43 5.16
CA LEU A 234 5.86 8.18 3.96
C LEU A 234 4.60 9.04 3.91
N ALA A 235 4.00 9.34 5.08
CA ALA A 235 2.82 10.18 5.15
C ALA A 235 3.11 11.67 4.94
N THR A 236 4.34 12.14 5.26
CA THR A 236 4.63 13.57 5.41
C THR A 236 5.70 14.09 4.46
N SER A 237 6.72 13.29 4.13
CA SER A 237 7.88 13.75 3.36
C SER A 237 7.52 14.23 1.94
N PRO A 238 8.09 15.34 1.50
CA PRO A 238 8.05 15.75 0.10
C PRO A 238 8.84 14.82 -0.83
N ASP A 239 9.86 14.10 -0.33
CA ASP A 239 10.73 13.24 -1.12
C ASP A 239 9.99 12.09 -1.81
N VAL A 240 8.83 11.71 -1.29
CA VAL A 240 8.01 10.61 -1.82
C VAL A 240 6.67 11.07 -2.42
N VAL A 241 6.52 12.36 -2.71
CA VAL A 241 5.26 12.90 -3.25
C VAL A 241 4.84 12.25 -4.56
N ASN A 242 5.82 11.90 -5.42
CA ASN A 242 5.62 11.25 -6.72
C ASN A 242 6.13 9.80 -6.74
N VAL A 243 6.49 9.23 -5.59
CA VAL A 243 6.97 7.84 -5.51
C VAL A 243 5.80 6.93 -5.23
N SER A 244 5.60 5.91 -6.08
CA SER A 244 4.49 4.97 -5.97
C SER A 244 4.94 3.55 -6.31
N GLY A 245 4.30 2.53 -5.71
CA GLY A 245 4.59 1.11 -5.94
C GLY A 245 5.88 0.63 -5.27
N ARG A 246 6.40 1.34 -4.26
CA ARG A 246 7.71 1.04 -3.69
C ARG A 246 7.62 0.46 -2.29
N TYR A 247 8.64 -0.33 -1.96
CA TYR A 247 8.85 -0.93 -0.64
C TYR A 247 9.97 -0.18 0.09
N PHE A 248 9.74 0.12 1.39
CA PHE A 248 10.65 0.94 2.19
C PHE A 248 11.04 0.25 3.50
N ILE A 249 12.31 0.43 3.87
CA ILE A 249 12.87 0.08 5.18
C ILE A 249 13.68 1.29 5.66
N ASP A 250 13.45 1.74 6.90
CA ASP A 250 14.21 2.86 7.50
C ASP A 250 14.26 4.11 6.60
N GLN A 251 13.08 4.50 6.03
CA GLN A 251 12.91 5.65 5.14
C GLN A 251 13.70 5.54 3.82
N GLN A 252 14.22 4.37 3.49
CA GLN A 252 14.94 4.11 2.25
C GLN A 252 14.17 3.12 1.39
N GLN A 253 14.07 3.40 0.10
CA GLN A 253 13.56 2.42 -0.84
C GLN A 253 14.50 1.21 -0.88
N ARG A 254 13.92 0.02 -0.80
CA ARG A 254 14.64 -1.26 -0.87
C ARG A 254 13.95 -2.18 -1.87
N PRO A 255 14.69 -3.02 -2.59
CA PRO A 255 14.08 -4.07 -3.38
C PRO A 255 13.40 -5.06 -2.43
N PRO A 256 12.17 -5.48 -2.71
CA PRO A 256 11.54 -6.61 -2.01
C PRO A 256 12.11 -7.94 -2.51
N SER A 257 11.49 -9.09 -2.14
CA SER A 257 11.87 -10.37 -2.74
C SER A 257 11.48 -10.44 -4.22
N PRO A 258 12.13 -11.29 -5.03
CA PRO A 258 11.78 -11.47 -6.45
C PRO A 258 10.30 -11.80 -6.67
N GLU A 259 9.70 -12.61 -5.79
CA GLU A 259 8.28 -12.95 -5.86
C GLU A 259 7.36 -11.74 -5.68
N ALA A 260 7.82 -10.72 -4.96
CA ALA A 260 7.08 -9.49 -4.74
C ALA A 260 7.16 -8.49 -5.91
N GLU A 261 8.07 -8.71 -6.85
CA GLU A 261 8.23 -7.94 -8.08
C GLU A 261 7.50 -8.57 -9.28
N ASP A 262 6.92 -9.76 -9.11
CA ASP A 262 6.19 -10.46 -10.16
C ASP A 262 4.83 -9.79 -10.44
N THR A 263 4.77 -9.08 -11.55
CA THR A 263 3.59 -8.32 -11.98
C THR A 263 2.43 -9.22 -12.43
N GLU A 264 2.69 -10.43 -12.93
CA GLU A 264 1.65 -11.39 -13.29
C GLU A 264 0.96 -11.92 -12.02
N THR A 265 1.76 -12.32 -11.04
CA THR A 265 1.26 -12.71 -9.71
C THR A 265 0.49 -11.58 -9.04
N ALA A 266 0.95 -10.32 -9.15
CA ALA A 266 0.24 -9.16 -8.60
C ALA A 266 -1.12 -8.95 -9.26
N GLY A 267 -1.20 -9.03 -10.58
CA GLY A 267 -2.46 -8.93 -11.32
C GLY A 267 -3.43 -10.07 -10.98
N ARG A 268 -2.94 -11.31 -10.95
CA ARG A 268 -3.74 -12.49 -10.56
C ARG A 268 -4.25 -12.39 -9.12
N LEU A 269 -3.41 -11.93 -8.20
CA LEU A 269 -3.80 -11.71 -6.80
C LEU A 269 -4.91 -10.66 -6.69
N TRP A 270 -4.80 -9.57 -7.44
CA TRP A 270 -5.82 -8.53 -7.48
C TRP A 270 -7.19 -9.09 -7.88
N GLU A 271 -7.25 -9.81 -9.01
CA GLU A 271 -8.50 -10.41 -9.50
C GLU A 271 -9.13 -11.39 -8.52
N ILE A 272 -8.28 -12.21 -7.87
CA ILE A 272 -8.75 -13.17 -6.86
C ILE A 272 -9.28 -12.41 -5.63
N SER A 273 -8.56 -11.38 -5.18
CA SER A 273 -9.00 -10.56 -4.04
C SER A 273 -10.32 -9.84 -4.34
N GLU A 274 -10.49 -9.30 -5.54
CA GLU A 274 -11.78 -8.73 -5.96
C GLU A 274 -12.92 -9.77 -5.90
N ARG A 275 -12.68 -11.00 -6.36
CA ARG A 275 -13.69 -12.08 -6.27
C ARG A 275 -14.01 -12.44 -4.82
N GLN A 276 -12.99 -12.53 -3.95
CA GLN A 276 -13.17 -12.89 -2.54
C GLN A 276 -13.90 -11.82 -1.72
N VAL A 277 -13.77 -10.54 -2.09
CA VAL A 277 -14.45 -9.45 -1.38
C VAL A 277 -15.76 -9.01 -2.03
N ARG A 278 -16.15 -9.59 -3.16
CA ARG A 278 -17.41 -9.26 -3.83
C ARG A 278 -18.60 -9.69 -2.99
N SER A 279 -19.59 -8.82 -2.85
CA SER A 279 -20.85 -9.18 -2.20
C SER A 279 -21.61 -10.24 -3.01
N ARG A 280 -22.27 -11.18 -2.33
CA ARG A 280 -23.16 -12.14 -3.01
C ARG A 280 -24.25 -11.36 -3.77
N GLY A 281 -24.30 -11.54 -5.09
CA GLY A 281 -25.27 -10.86 -5.97
C GLY A 281 -24.75 -9.62 -6.69
N GLU A 282 -23.52 -9.17 -6.45
CA GLU A 282 -22.91 -8.06 -7.19
C GLU A 282 -22.39 -8.54 -8.56
N PRO A 283 -22.80 -7.93 -9.69
CA PRO A 283 -22.32 -8.31 -11.02
C PRO A 283 -20.81 -8.10 -11.18
N PRO A 284 -20.12 -8.83 -12.07
CA PRO A 284 -18.71 -8.61 -12.34
C PRO A 284 -18.48 -7.17 -12.83
N LYS A 285 -17.53 -6.45 -12.22
CA LYS A 285 -17.04 -5.21 -12.82
C LYS A 285 -16.48 -5.54 -14.21
N PRO A 286 -16.76 -4.70 -15.23
CA PRO A 286 -16.15 -4.88 -16.54
C PRO A 286 -14.63 -4.89 -16.40
N ALA A 287 -13.97 -5.84 -17.08
CA ALA A 287 -12.53 -5.92 -17.10
C ALA A 287 -11.97 -4.55 -17.50
N HIS A 288 -11.09 -3.99 -16.71
CA HIS A 288 -10.33 -2.80 -17.10
C HIS A 288 -9.48 -3.24 -18.29
N ASN A 289 -9.92 -2.88 -19.51
CA ASN A 289 -9.12 -3.01 -20.72
C ASN A 289 -7.83 -2.22 -20.48
N SER A 290 -6.74 -2.91 -20.19
CA SER A 290 -5.41 -2.34 -20.41
C SER A 290 -5.41 -1.79 -21.85
N PRO A 291 -4.92 -0.57 -22.10
CA PRO A 291 -4.81 -0.08 -23.47
C PRO A 291 -3.97 -1.10 -24.24
N SER A 292 -4.63 -1.87 -25.11
CA SER A 292 -3.97 -2.72 -26.08
C SER A 292 -2.95 -1.84 -26.79
N LYS A 293 -1.68 -2.26 -26.82
CA LYS A 293 -0.69 -1.68 -27.75
C LYS A 293 -1.38 -1.57 -29.11
N GLN A 294 -1.76 -0.36 -29.48
CA GLN A 294 -2.21 -0.10 -30.84
C GLN A 294 -1.09 -0.57 -31.75
N ALA A 295 -1.37 -1.62 -32.50
CA ALA A 295 -0.51 -2.03 -33.59
C ALA A 295 -0.35 -0.79 -34.50
N THR A 296 0.87 -0.34 -34.66
CA THR A 296 1.24 0.66 -35.62
C THR A 296 0.69 0.20 -36.98
N PRO A 297 -0.12 1.01 -37.67
CA PRO A 297 -0.61 0.60 -38.98
C PRO A 297 0.59 0.39 -39.89
N ALA A 298 0.65 -0.77 -40.52
CA ALA A 298 1.65 -1.11 -41.51
C ALA A 298 1.67 -0.03 -42.61
N SER A 299 2.84 0.51 -42.89
CA SER A 299 3.05 1.43 -44.01
C SER A 299 2.59 0.75 -45.30
N PRO A 300 1.87 1.47 -46.17
CA PRO A 300 1.44 0.93 -47.45
C PRO A 300 2.66 0.63 -48.33
N PRO A 301 2.57 -0.38 -49.22
CA PRO A 301 3.68 -0.71 -50.13
C PRO A 301 3.87 0.42 -51.17
N PRO A 302 5.12 0.65 -51.64
CA PRO A 302 5.36 1.70 -52.63
C PRO A 302 4.68 1.39 -53.97
N SER A 303 3.88 2.31 -54.42
CA SER A 303 3.28 2.29 -55.77
C SER A 303 4.37 2.37 -56.83
N ARG A 304 4.44 1.37 -57.72
CA ARG A 304 5.15 1.42 -58.96
C ARG A 304 4.38 2.35 -59.90
N GLU A 305 4.98 3.49 -60.22
CA GLU A 305 4.88 4.15 -61.52
C GLU A 305 5.61 5.49 -61.50
N ALA A 306 6.48 5.63 -62.32
CA ALA A 306 6.87 6.56 -63.38
C ALA A 306 8.36 6.91 -63.35
N THR A 307 9.09 6.18 -64.16
CA THR A 307 10.34 6.63 -64.76
C THR A 307 10.00 7.71 -65.76
N MET A 308 10.60 8.94 -65.64
CA MET A 308 11.12 9.71 -66.73
C MET A 308 11.65 11.08 -66.28
N LEU A 309 12.96 11.28 -66.61
CA LEU A 309 13.63 12.50 -67.08
C LEU A 309 13.59 13.76 -66.20
N SER A 310 14.70 14.25 -65.64
CA SER A 310 15.67 15.05 -66.39
C SER A 310 16.81 15.51 -65.48
N ASN A 311 18.02 15.46 -66.03
CA ASN A 311 19.22 16.17 -65.62
C ASN A 311 18.94 17.64 -65.32
N ILE A 312 19.53 18.19 -64.24
CA ILE A 312 20.18 19.51 -64.22
C ILE A 312 20.99 19.66 -62.93
N SER A 313 22.29 19.73 -63.08
CA SER A 313 23.31 20.59 -62.45
C SER A 313 23.37 20.75 -60.92
N ARG A 314 24.46 20.25 -60.34
CA ARG A 314 25.07 20.71 -59.09
C ARG A 314 25.59 22.13 -59.18
N PRO A 315 25.66 22.88 -58.07
CA PRO A 315 26.92 23.52 -57.72
C PRO A 315 27.42 23.11 -56.32
N LEU A 316 28.74 22.99 -56.32
CA LEU A 316 29.63 22.80 -55.19
C LEU A 316 29.57 24.00 -54.21
N TRP A 317 29.49 23.71 -52.94
CA TRP A 317 29.90 24.67 -51.94
C TRP A 317 30.93 24.03 -51.00
N ARG A 318 32.12 24.68 -50.86
CA ARG A 318 33.21 24.35 -49.96
C ARG A 318 33.14 25.25 -48.72
N PRO A 319 33.46 24.77 -47.50
CA PRO A 319 33.62 25.61 -46.35
C PRO A 319 35.00 26.25 -46.27
N PRO A 320 35.19 27.43 -45.66
CA PRO A 320 36.51 28.03 -45.43
C PRO A 320 37.14 27.47 -44.15
N ILE A 321 38.44 27.31 -44.29
CA ILE A 321 39.43 26.91 -43.29
C ILE A 321 39.91 28.17 -42.55
N GLY A 322 40.11 28.03 -41.21
CA GLY A 322 41.18 28.71 -40.51
C GLY A 322 40.80 29.88 -39.61
N CYS A 323 41.08 29.76 -38.34
CA CYS A 323 42.27 30.36 -37.72
C CYS A 323 42.47 29.91 -36.28
N ARG A 324 43.69 29.51 -36.03
CA ARG A 324 44.31 29.23 -34.71
C ARG A 324 44.42 30.50 -33.88
N ASP A 325 44.42 30.41 -32.58
CA ASP A 325 45.54 30.47 -31.67
C ASP A 325 45.29 31.26 -30.37
N ARG A 326 45.87 30.68 -29.33
CA ARG A 326 46.51 31.22 -28.11
C ARG A 326 45.60 31.48 -26.90
N ALA A 327 45.76 30.63 -25.87
CA ALA A 327 46.79 30.54 -24.83
C ALA A 327 46.66 31.59 -23.70
N ARG A 328 46.39 30.95 -22.58
CA ARG A 328 46.77 31.15 -21.16
C ARG A 328 47.53 32.48 -20.75
N PRO A 329 47.57 32.84 -19.48
CA PRO A 329 47.72 31.99 -18.30
C PRO A 329 46.44 31.87 -17.41
#